data_6af4e42033a63e9a14a256ecb2d3748a
#
_entry.id   6af4e42033a63e9a14a256ecb2d3748a
#
_cell.length_a   1.000
_cell.length_b   1.000
_cell.length_c   1.000
_cell.angle_alpha   90.00
_cell.angle_beta   90.00
_cell.angle_gamma   90.00
#
_symmetry.space_group_name_H-M   'P 1'
#
loop_
_entity.id
_entity.type
_entity.pdbx_description
1 polymer ?
#
loop_
_entity_poly.entity_id
_entity_poly.type
_entity_poly.pdbx_seq_one_letter_code
_entity_poly.pdbx_strand_id
1 'polypeptide(L)'
;NLISGNTIDLKSYEGKKIILVNVASKCGYTPQYDGLQKLYEKYNEELEVVGVPANDFLWQEPGKNKDIQTFCKVNYGVTFPIVEKSIVKKTKGQHPLFTWLTHKDLNGWNDTAPGWNFYKYLIDENGSLISVLPSKVKPFDEEIINFIENNETD
;
A
#
# COMPACT_ATOMS: atom_id res chain seq x y z
N ASN A 1 -0.62 2.16 -13.17
CA ASN A 1 -2.00 1.97 -13.62
C ASN A 1 -2.80 1.21 -12.57
N LEU A 2 -4.08 1.53 -12.47
CA LEU A 2 -5.00 0.78 -11.63
C LEU A 2 -5.35 -0.56 -12.26
N ILE A 3 -5.68 -1.53 -11.41
CA ILE A 3 -6.10 -2.85 -11.84
C ILE A 3 -7.39 -2.80 -12.67
N SER A 4 -8.20 -1.75 -12.50
CA SER A 4 -9.42 -1.52 -13.27
C SER A 4 -9.16 -1.03 -14.70
N GLY A 5 -7.91 -0.73 -15.04
CA GLY A 5 -7.52 -0.15 -16.32
C GLY A 5 -7.39 1.35 -16.32
N ASN A 6 -7.91 2.02 -15.29
CA ASN A 6 -7.74 3.47 -15.14
C ASN A 6 -6.33 3.79 -14.65
N THR A 7 -5.93 5.05 -14.79
CA THR A 7 -4.62 5.54 -14.30
C THR A 7 -4.84 6.45 -13.11
N ILE A 8 -3.94 6.39 -12.13
CA ILE A 8 -3.90 7.36 -11.04
C ILE A 8 -2.57 8.09 -11.06
N ASP A 9 -2.61 9.37 -10.66
CA ASP A 9 -1.42 10.17 -10.45
C ASP A 9 -1.35 10.47 -8.95
N LEU A 10 -0.26 10.08 -8.30
CA LEU A 10 -0.09 10.30 -6.87
C LEU A 10 -0.11 11.79 -6.51
N LYS A 11 0.22 12.66 -7.45
CA LYS A 11 0.12 14.10 -7.23
C LYS A 11 -1.31 14.55 -6.96
N SER A 12 -2.30 13.81 -7.44
CA SER A 12 -3.71 14.12 -7.19
C SER A 12 -4.10 13.93 -5.72
N TYR A 13 -3.27 13.25 -4.95
CA TYR A 13 -3.49 13.04 -3.52
C TYR A 13 -2.72 14.04 -2.64
N GLU A 14 -2.11 15.06 -3.24
CA GLU A 14 -1.46 16.10 -2.47
C GLU A 14 -2.45 16.71 -1.47
N GLY A 15 -2.05 16.84 -0.22
CA GLY A 15 -2.93 17.24 0.86
C GLY A 15 -3.59 16.09 1.61
N LYS A 16 -3.43 14.85 1.12
CA LYS A 16 -3.88 13.64 1.83
C LYS A 16 -2.69 12.79 2.25
N LYS A 17 -2.86 12.09 3.35
CA LYS A 17 -1.92 11.04 3.75
C LYS A 17 -2.17 9.80 2.91
N ILE A 18 -1.13 9.03 2.64
CA ILE A 18 -1.23 7.82 1.82
C ILE A 18 -0.61 6.65 2.57
N ILE A 19 -1.31 5.52 2.59
CA ILE A 19 -0.74 4.25 3.03
C ILE A 19 -0.61 3.36 1.79
N LEU A 20 0.63 3.07 1.42
CA LEU A 20 0.92 2.15 0.32
C LEU A 20 1.20 0.78 0.92
N VAL A 21 0.49 -0.24 0.44
CA VAL A 21 0.58 -1.60 0.98
C VAL A 21 0.79 -2.58 -0.16
N ASN A 22 1.85 -3.39 -0.09
CA ASN A 22 2.00 -4.50 -1.02
C ASN A 22 1.12 -5.65 -0.55
N VAL A 23 0.20 -6.07 -1.39
CA VAL A 23 -0.88 -6.98 -1.02
C VAL A 23 -0.81 -8.31 -1.77
N ALA A 24 -1.49 -9.32 -1.23
CA ALA A 24 -1.57 -10.65 -1.84
C ALA A 24 -2.87 -11.34 -1.43
N SER A 25 -3.35 -12.24 -2.30
CA SER A 25 -4.60 -12.97 -2.07
C SER A 25 -4.43 -14.26 -1.28
N LYS A 26 -3.20 -14.78 -1.15
CA LYS A 26 -2.93 -16.08 -0.54
C LYS A 26 -1.90 -16.03 0.59
N CYS A 27 -1.91 -14.97 1.37
CA CYS A 27 -1.00 -14.77 2.50
C CYS A 27 -1.74 -14.94 3.82
N GLY A 28 -1.04 -15.33 4.88
CA GLY A 28 -1.62 -15.36 6.23
C GLY A 28 -2.09 -13.99 6.70
N TYR A 29 -1.55 -12.90 6.14
CA TYR A 29 -1.95 -11.53 6.44
C TYR A 29 -3.06 -11.00 5.53
N THR A 30 -3.51 -11.77 4.54
CA THR A 30 -4.57 -11.36 3.60
C THR A 30 -5.83 -10.84 4.30
N PRO A 31 -6.26 -11.37 5.47
CA PRO A 31 -7.39 -10.79 6.20
C PRO A 31 -7.22 -9.31 6.57
N GLN A 32 -6.02 -8.75 6.51
CA GLN A 32 -5.81 -7.31 6.73
C GLN A 32 -6.51 -6.44 5.68
N TYR A 33 -6.92 -7.00 4.54
CA TYR A 33 -7.76 -6.27 3.57
C TYR A 33 -9.01 -5.70 4.23
N ASP A 34 -9.63 -6.45 5.15
CA ASP A 34 -10.84 -6.00 5.83
C ASP A 34 -10.56 -4.74 6.67
N GLY A 35 -9.49 -4.77 7.44
CA GLY A 35 -9.08 -3.62 8.25
C GLY A 35 -8.67 -2.42 7.40
N LEU A 36 -7.96 -2.66 6.30
CA LEU A 36 -7.57 -1.60 5.38
C LEU A 36 -8.80 -0.92 4.76
N GLN A 37 -9.80 -1.70 4.37
CA GLN A 37 -11.03 -1.16 3.80
C GLN A 37 -11.80 -0.33 4.84
N LYS A 38 -11.91 -0.81 6.07
CA LYS A 38 -12.57 -0.08 7.15
C LYS A 38 -11.84 1.22 7.47
N LEU A 39 -10.52 1.19 7.47
CA LEU A 39 -9.68 2.37 7.69
C LEU A 39 -9.93 3.40 6.58
N TYR A 40 -9.95 2.95 5.33
CA TYR A 40 -10.21 3.79 4.18
C TYR A 40 -11.59 4.46 4.26
N GLU A 41 -12.62 3.71 4.65
CA GLU A 41 -13.98 4.25 4.77
C GLU A 41 -14.07 5.27 5.92
N LYS A 42 -13.41 4.99 7.04
CA LYS A 42 -13.46 5.87 8.21
C LYS A 42 -12.77 7.22 7.98
N TYR A 43 -11.65 7.21 7.26
CA TYR A 43 -10.81 8.39 7.09
C TYR A 43 -10.74 8.89 5.64
N ASN A 44 -11.75 8.64 4.84
CA ASN A 44 -11.69 8.87 3.39
C ASN A 44 -11.37 10.31 2.96
N GLU A 45 -11.61 11.30 3.80
CA GLU A 45 -11.27 12.69 3.50
C GLU A 45 -9.79 13.01 3.71
N GLU A 46 -9.14 12.31 4.64
CA GLU A 46 -7.77 12.58 5.07
C GLU A 46 -6.76 11.59 4.55
N LEU A 47 -7.23 10.40 4.17
CA LEU A 47 -6.38 9.25 3.87
C LEU A 47 -6.74 8.61 2.55
N GLU A 48 -5.70 8.26 1.79
CA GLU A 48 -5.82 7.34 0.67
C GLU A 48 -5.08 6.05 1.00
N VAL A 49 -5.65 4.92 0.64
CA VAL A 49 -5.00 3.61 0.74
C VAL A 49 -4.79 3.11 -0.67
N VAL A 50 -3.58 2.71 -0.99
CA VAL A 50 -3.24 2.17 -2.32
C VAL A 50 -2.65 0.77 -2.14
N GLY A 51 -3.34 -0.22 -2.69
CA GLY A 51 -2.86 -1.60 -2.68
C GLY A 51 -2.01 -1.90 -3.92
N VAL A 52 -0.87 -2.53 -3.71
CA VAL A 52 0.03 -2.92 -4.79
C VAL A 52 0.20 -4.45 -4.76
N PRO A 53 -0.56 -5.20 -5.57
CA PRO A 53 -0.43 -6.65 -5.59
C PRO A 53 0.95 -7.08 -6.06
N ALA A 54 1.55 -8.05 -5.36
CA ALA A 54 2.87 -8.55 -5.70
C ALA A 54 2.95 -10.06 -5.51
N ASN A 55 3.61 -10.74 -6.44
CA ASN A 55 3.82 -12.18 -6.37
C ASN A 55 5.26 -12.54 -5.94
N ASP A 56 5.97 -11.59 -5.34
CA ASP A 56 7.40 -11.69 -4.99
C ASP A 56 7.65 -12.62 -3.80
N PHE A 57 6.62 -12.92 -3.00
CA PHE A 57 6.78 -13.64 -1.74
C PHE A 57 6.06 -14.99 -1.81
N LEU A 58 6.81 -16.03 -2.16
CA LEU A 58 6.33 -17.41 -2.26
C LEU A 58 5.08 -17.53 -3.15
N TRP A 59 5.01 -16.70 -4.19
CA TRP A 59 3.91 -16.72 -5.17
C TRP A 59 2.52 -16.66 -4.53
N GLN A 60 2.36 -15.84 -3.49
CA GLN A 60 1.07 -15.71 -2.79
C GLN A 60 0.08 -14.76 -3.50
N GLU A 61 0.46 -14.25 -4.66
CA GLU A 61 -0.44 -13.51 -5.57
C GLU A 61 -0.31 -14.05 -6.99
N PRO A 62 -0.65 -15.33 -7.23
CA PRO A 62 -0.41 -15.95 -8.55
C PRO A 62 -1.44 -15.57 -9.61
N GLY A 63 -2.56 -14.97 -9.22
CA GLY A 63 -3.64 -14.63 -10.13
C GLY A 63 -3.29 -13.49 -11.07
N LYS A 64 -4.06 -13.38 -12.15
CA LYS A 64 -3.99 -12.25 -13.07
C LYS A 64 -4.70 -11.05 -12.45
N ASN A 65 -4.48 -9.84 -13.00
CA ASN A 65 -5.10 -8.62 -12.50
C ASN A 65 -6.62 -8.75 -12.35
N LYS A 66 -7.29 -9.38 -13.29
CA LYS A 66 -8.73 -9.61 -13.23
C LYS A 66 -9.13 -10.46 -12.03
N ASP A 67 -8.36 -11.51 -11.76
CA ASP A 67 -8.60 -12.42 -10.64
C ASP A 67 -8.38 -11.72 -9.30
N ILE A 68 -7.36 -10.88 -9.22
CA ILE A 68 -7.05 -10.09 -8.03
C ILE A 68 -8.18 -9.11 -7.75
N GLN A 69 -8.66 -8.40 -8.77
CA GLN A 69 -9.75 -7.46 -8.65
C GLN A 69 -11.02 -8.15 -8.14
N THR A 70 -11.35 -9.30 -8.70
CA THR A 70 -12.51 -10.08 -8.29
C THR A 70 -12.36 -10.57 -6.85
N PHE A 71 -11.18 -11.07 -6.49
CA PHE A 71 -10.90 -11.54 -5.12
C PHE A 71 -11.13 -10.44 -4.09
N CYS A 72 -10.56 -9.26 -4.32
CA CYS A 72 -10.66 -8.15 -3.39
C CYS A 72 -12.10 -7.69 -3.23
N LYS A 73 -12.84 -7.59 -4.33
CA LYS A 73 -14.22 -7.12 -4.33
C LYS A 73 -15.16 -8.11 -3.65
N VAL A 74 -15.05 -9.40 -4.01
CA VAL A 74 -15.97 -10.43 -3.53
C VAL A 74 -15.72 -10.80 -2.07
N ASN A 75 -14.46 -10.94 -1.69
CA ASN A 75 -14.11 -11.43 -0.34
C ASN A 75 -14.03 -10.31 0.71
N TYR A 76 -13.66 -9.09 0.32
CA TYR A 76 -13.41 -8.02 1.28
C TYR A 76 -14.12 -6.70 0.94
N GLY A 77 -14.85 -6.63 -0.17
CA GLY A 77 -15.56 -5.42 -0.56
C GLY A 77 -14.64 -4.22 -0.75
N VAL A 78 -13.41 -4.44 -1.21
CA VAL A 78 -12.40 -3.40 -1.35
C VAL A 78 -12.82 -2.35 -2.36
N THR A 79 -12.81 -1.07 -1.93
CA THR A 79 -13.08 0.09 -2.79
C THR A 79 -11.89 1.05 -2.90
N PHE A 80 -10.84 0.86 -2.07
CA PHE A 80 -9.64 1.69 -2.24
C PHE A 80 -8.90 1.29 -3.52
N PRO A 81 -8.11 2.22 -4.11
CA PRO A 81 -7.38 1.94 -5.35
C PRO A 81 -6.41 0.77 -5.21
N ILE A 82 -6.43 -0.11 -6.22
CA ILE A 82 -5.47 -1.21 -6.34
C ILE A 82 -4.79 -1.05 -7.69
N VAL A 83 -3.45 -1.02 -7.70
CA VAL A 83 -2.70 -0.95 -8.93
C VAL A 83 -2.50 -2.34 -9.53
N GLU A 84 -2.03 -2.40 -10.76
CA GLU A 84 -1.71 -3.67 -11.42
C GLU A 84 -0.64 -4.43 -10.64
N LYS A 85 -0.67 -5.77 -10.73
CA LYS A 85 0.34 -6.61 -10.09
C LYS A 85 1.74 -6.15 -10.50
N SER A 86 2.62 -5.98 -9.52
CA SER A 86 3.90 -5.33 -9.70
C SER A 86 5.00 -6.07 -8.94
N ILE A 87 6.26 -5.80 -9.32
CA ILE A 87 7.42 -6.27 -8.58
C ILE A 87 7.78 -5.20 -7.56
N VAL A 88 7.86 -5.57 -6.28
CA VAL A 88 8.11 -4.62 -5.18
C VAL A 88 9.49 -4.79 -4.53
N LYS A 89 10.12 -5.96 -4.65
CA LYS A 89 11.47 -6.19 -4.15
C LYS A 89 12.51 -5.41 -4.94
N LYS A 90 13.68 -5.18 -4.34
CA LYS A 90 14.84 -4.56 -5.01
C LYS A 90 15.46 -5.53 -6.01
N THR A 91 14.72 -5.86 -7.05
CA THR A 91 15.14 -6.76 -8.12
C THR A 91 14.87 -6.11 -9.47
N LYS A 92 15.37 -6.74 -10.53
CA LYS A 92 15.12 -6.27 -11.90
C LYS A 92 13.60 -6.19 -12.13
N GLY A 93 13.16 -5.07 -12.66
CA GLY A 93 11.75 -4.85 -12.94
C GLY A 93 10.94 -4.28 -11.77
N GLN A 94 11.60 -3.90 -10.67
CA GLN A 94 10.93 -3.25 -9.56
C GLN A 94 10.10 -2.06 -10.05
N HIS A 95 8.86 -1.96 -9.57
CA HIS A 95 7.99 -0.84 -9.93
C HIS A 95 8.62 0.49 -9.50
N PRO A 96 8.60 1.53 -10.35
CA PRO A 96 9.24 2.82 -10.03
C PRO A 96 8.85 3.42 -8.69
N LEU A 97 7.60 3.27 -8.29
CA LEU A 97 7.14 3.74 -6.98
C LEU A 97 7.89 3.04 -5.85
N PHE A 98 8.08 1.73 -5.95
CA PHE A 98 8.82 0.98 -4.94
C PHE A 98 10.32 1.23 -5.04
N THR A 99 10.84 1.61 -6.20
CA THR A 99 12.22 2.09 -6.31
C THR A 99 12.40 3.32 -5.44
N TRP A 100 11.49 4.28 -5.51
CA TRP A 100 11.53 5.46 -4.66
C TRP A 100 11.39 5.11 -3.17
N LEU A 101 10.43 4.25 -2.83
CA LEU A 101 10.15 3.87 -1.44
C LEU A 101 11.30 3.13 -0.77
N THR A 102 12.14 2.45 -1.54
CA THR A 102 13.14 1.51 -1.00
C THR A 102 14.58 1.96 -1.22
N HIS A 103 14.80 3.16 -1.75
CA HIS A 103 16.15 3.70 -1.97
C HIS A 103 16.26 5.06 -1.27
N LYS A 104 17.09 5.12 -0.22
CA LYS A 104 17.24 6.35 0.57
C LYS A 104 17.73 7.54 -0.25
N ASP A 105 18.47 7.30 -1.33
CA ASP A 105 18.92 8.36 -2.22
C ASP A 105 17.76 9.09 -2.89
N LEU A 106 16.61 8.43 -3.02
CA LEU A 106 15.42 8.97 -3.66
C LEU A 106 14.41 9.51 -2.65
N ASN A 107 14.21 8.82 -1.51
CA ASN A 107 13.20 9.19 -0.53
C ASN A 107 13.74 9.95 0.69
N GLY A 108 15.04 9.98 0.86
CA GLY A 108 15.71 10.74 1.89
C GLY A 108 16.23 9.95 3.08
N TRP A 109 15.73 8.74 3.34
CA TRP A 109 16.15 8.00 4.54
C TRP A 109 16.01 6.48 4.50
N ASN A 110 15.08 5.92 3.71
CA ASN A 110 14.75 4.49 3.81
C ASN A 110 15.31 3.66 2.67
N ASP A 111 16.01 2.58 3.03
CA ASP A 111 16.50 1.56 2.11
C ASP A 111 15.75 0.24 2.24
N THR A 112 14.78 0.13 3.15
CA THR A 112 14.12 -1.13 3.43
C THR A 112 13.02 -1.43 2.43
N ALA A 113 13.22 -2.51 1.66
CA ALA A 113 12.19 -3.07 0.79
C ALA A 113 11.23 -3.93 1.60
N PRO A 114 10.03 -4.24 1.06
CA PRO A 114 9.13 -5.16 1.75
C PRO A 114 9.82 -6.50 1.99
N GLY A 115 9.80 -6.96 3.25
CA GLY A 115 10.30 -8.28 3.61
C GLY A 115 9.27 -9.38 3.44
N TRP A 116 8.02 -9.00 3.29
CA TRP A 116 6.90 -9.91 3.09
C TRP A 116 5.70 -9.12 2.54
N ASN A 117 4.56 -9.79 2.34
CA ASN A 117 3.31 -9.15 1.96
C ASN A 117 2.77 -8.27 3.11
N PHE A 118 2.00 -7.26 2.77
CA PHE A 118 1.34 -6.33 3.71
C PHE A 118 2.30 -5.47 4.54
N TYR A 119 3.46 -5.13 4.00
CA TYR A 119 4.26 -4.00 4.49
C TYR A 119 3.53 -2.70 4.17
N LYS A 120 3.59 -1.74 5.08
CA LYS A 120 2.90 -0.45 4.94
C LYS A 120 3.92 0.66 4.87
N TYR A 121 3.79 1.50 3.85
CA TYR A 121 4.63 2.69 3.65
C TYR A 121 3.75 3.90 3.86
N LEU A 122 4.07 4.72 4.87
CA LEU A 122 3.25 5.86 5.28
C LEU A 122 3.82 7.14 4.70
N ILE A 123 3.01 7.83 3.90
CA ILE A 123 3.40 9.06 3.19
C ILE A 123 2.51 10.19 3.70
N ASP A 124 3.13 11.33 4.08
CA ASP A 124 2.39 12.46 4.61
C ASP A 124 1.74 13.32 3.52
N GLU A 125 1.07 14.38 3.93
CA GLU A 125 0.34 15.29 3.03
C GLU A 125 1.25 16.03 2.05
N ASN A 126 2.53 16.10 2.35
CA ASN A 126 3.54 16.78 1.53
C ASN A 126 4.26 15.82 0.58
N GLY A 127 3.90 14.56 0.58
CA GLY A 127 4.52 13.56 -0.27
C GLY A 127 5.82 12.97 0.29
N SER A 128 6.09 13.17 1.58
CA SER A 128 7.29 12.62 2.22
C SER A 128 7.01 11.27 2.83
N LEU A 129 7.93 10.32 2.65
CA LEU A 129 7.86 9.01 3.29
C LEU A 129 8.22 9.18 4.77
N ILE A 130 7.27 8.84 5.66
CA ILE A 130 7.40 9.06 7.10
C ILE A 130 7.81 7.79 7.83
N SER A 131 7.25 6.64 7.44
CA SER A 131 7.46 5.39 8.17
C SER A 131 7.27 4.19 7.27
N VAL A 132 7.92 3.09 7.65
CA VAL A 132 7.77 1.78 7.01
C VAL A 132 7.46 0.79 8.11
N LEU A 133 6.31 0.13 8.02
CA LEU A 133 5.84 -0.79 9.05
C LEU A 133 5.76 -2.22 8.49
N PRO A 134 6.21 -3.21 9.27
CA PRO A 134 6.18 -4.60 8.81
C PRO A 134 4.78 -5.19 8.76
N SER A 135 4.68 -6.39 8.15
CA SER A 135 3.42 -7.10 7.92
C SER A 135 2.59 -7.29 9.19
N LYS A 136 3.23 -7.53 10.33
CA LYS A 136 2.53 -7.81 11.59
C LYS A 136 1.76 -6.62 12.15
N VAL A 137 2.08 -5.40 11.70
CA VAL A 137 1.35 -4.19 12.13
C VAL A 137 -0.01 -4.20 11.44
N LYS A 138 -1.07 -4.22 12.23
CA LYS A 138 -2.44 -4.28 11.71
C LYS A 138 -2.94 -2.89 11.34
N PRO A 139 -3.92 -2.79 10.42
CA PRO A 139 -4.43 -1.48 9.97
C PRO A 139 -4.89 -0.53 11.06
N PHE A 140 -5.48 -1.04 12.14
CA PHE A 140 -5.96 -0.22 13.25
C PHE A 140 -5.00 -0.15 14.44
N ASP A 141 -3.76 -0.63 14.28
CA ASP A 141 -2.76 -0.48 15.34
C ASP A 141 -2.45 0.99 15.59
N GLU A 142 -2.03 1.29 16.80
CA GLU A 142 -1.82 2.66 17.29
C GLU A 142 -0.90 3.48 16.36
N GLU A 143 0.15 2.85 15.84
CA GLU A 143 1.11 3.54 14.96
C GLU A 143 0.43 4.10 13.71
N ILE A 144 -0.51 3.35 13.13
CA ILE A 144 -1.22 3.79 11.93
C ILE A 144 -2.27 4.84 12.29
N ILE A 145 -3.03 4.62 13.37
CA ILE A 145 -4.04 5.57 13.81
C ILE A 145 -3.39 6.92 14.17
N ASN A 146 -2.28 6.89 14.89
CA ASN A 146 -1.55 8.12 15.24
C ASN A 146 -1.06 8.85 13.99
N PHE A 147 -0.55 8.11 13.00
CA PHE A 147 -0.14 8.71 11.73
C PHE A 147 -1.29 9.45 11.05
N ILE A 148 -2.47 8.83 11.00
CA ILE A 148 -3.64 9.42 10.32
C ILE A 148 -4.17 10.63 11.08
N GLU A 149 -4.30 10.50 12.41
CA GLU A 149 -4.96 11.52 13.24
C GLU A 149 -4.04 12.66 13.64
N ASN A 150 -2.74 12.51 13.48
CA ASN A 150 -1.78 13.53 13.83
C ASN A 150 -1.70 14.57 12.72
N ASN A 151 -2.18 15.77 13.00
CA ASN A 151 -2.16 16.89 12.05
C ASN A 151 -0.91 17.78 12.20
N GLU A 152 0.04 17.38 13.02
CA GLU A 152 1.24 18.17 13.22
C GLU A 152 2.18 18.01 12.04
N THR A 153 2.68 19.14 11.61
CA THR A 153 3.62 19.23 10.49
C THR A 153 5.02 19.56 10.98
N ASP A 154 5.27 19.32 12.22
CA ASP A 154 6.55 19.62 12.85
C ASP A 154 7.70 18.76 12.34
#